data_891662cdfb30d8a1878f8109abea4a6a
#
_entry.id   891662cdfb30d8a1878f8109abea4a6a
#
_cell.length_a   1.000
_cell.length_b   1.000
_cell.length_c   1.000
_cell.angle_alpha   90.00
_cell.angle_beta   90.00
_cell.angle_gamma   90.00
#
_symmetry.space_group_name_H-M   'P 1'
#
loop_
_entity.id
_entity.type
_entity.pdbx_description
1 polymer ?
#
loop_
_entity_poly.entity_id
_entity_poly.type
_entity_poly.pdbx_seq_one_letter_code
_entity_poly.pdbx_strand_id
1 'polypeptide(L)'
;VRFPRSSLAIAAAVALGASTLAGCSDGGDGTGGRGGTGASASARASSPPADAWIPGHVAKMSLQDKVGQLFVPTFYSRADALRTIRRYKVGGLIYFPENFGSPEETAAQSNALQKASKIPLVLGVDEEQGIVTRTPFITRFPGNMALGATADPAQARAAARVTGAELRAVGINLDYAPVADVNVNPNNPVIGVRSFGSDPARVSRMVTGAVKGYQDAGVAAVAKHFPGHGDTATDSHTGLPVIEHSPDEWRKIDAPPFEAAIGAGVDAIMTAHIVVPNLDRSGDPATLSKSVLTGLLREKLGYDGVITTDSLRMEGVRTKYGDGAVAVRAVQAGADQLLMPPDLPEAYEAVLKAVESGKITRQRLDASVTRILRLKQRRGLFDQASVDPAKAGSVIGSAQHEATARQVAEKAVTLVADKGGVLPLKGKTVAVTGPKAEALADALRAQGVRTASPGSADVTVLTTDDAGAATAARVRALGGAPVVVAALGSPYDLDSARGAAATLAAYSSGTASLQGLARVLAGTVKPTGKLPVPAGGQQVGHGLTYP
;
A
#
# COMPACT_ATOMS: atom_id res chain seq x y z
N VAL A 1 34.88 -22.57 32.85
CA VAL A 1 36.27 -22.31 32.45
C VAL A 1 36.36 -20.89 31.96
N ARG A 2 37.30 -20.16 32.54
CA ARG A 2 37.49 -18.69 32.50
C ARG A 2 38.04 -18.18 31.17
N PHE A 3 37.73 -16.92 30.94
CA PHE A 3 38.16 -15.96 29.93
C PHE A 3 39.67 -15.85 29.64
N PRO A 4 40.12 -15.12 28.55
CA PRO A 4 40.36 -13.69 28.78
C PRO A 4 39.90 -12.72 27.66
N ARG A 5 39.69 -11.46 28.09
CA ARG A 5 39.51 -10.26 27.32
C ARG A 5 40.81 -9.80 26.67
N SER A 6 40.74 -9.24 25.47
CA SER A 6 41.77 -8.32 24.94
C SER A 6 41.10 -7.15 24.24
N SER A 7 41.31 -5.97 24.82
CA SER A 7 40.94 -4.65 24.31
C SER A 7 41.94 -4.22 23.26
N LEU A 8 41.46 -3.70 22.13
CA LEU A 8 42.29 -2.86 21.24
C LEU A 8 41.51 -1.58 20.93
N ALA A 9 42.05 -0.49 21.41
CA ALA A 9 41.61 0.87 21.08
C ALA A 9 42.26 1.28 19.75
N ILE A 10 41.49 1.89 18.83
CA ILE A 10 42.02 2.60 17.67
C ILE A 10 41.46 4.02 17.69
N ALA A 11 42.40 4.96 17.68
CA ALA A 11 42.19 6.39 17.76
C ALA A 11 41.60 6.96 16.45
N ALA A 12 40.66 7.89 16.59
CA ALA A 12 40.14 8.69 15.51
C ALA A 12 41.04 9.92 15.31
N ALA A 13 41.50 10.15 14.09
CA ALA A 13 42.13 11.39 13.67
C ALA A 13 41.09 12.28 12.95
N VAL A 14 40.83 13.44 13.54
CA VAL A 14 40.01 14.51 12.95
C VAL A 14 40.94 15.44 12.20
N ALA A 15 40.71 15.64 10.90
CA ALA A 15 41.34 16.68 10.10
C ALA A 15 40.32 17.80 9.84
N LEU A 16 40.51 18.93 10.51
CA LEU A 16 39.85 20.20 10.18
C LEU A 16 40.58 20.88 9.03
N GLY A 17 39.89 21.14 7.93
CA GLY A 17 40.32 22.03 6.86
C GLY A 17 39.57 23.37 6.95
N ALA A 18 40.27 24.41 7.35
CA ALA A 18 39.77 25.77 7.37
C ALA A 18 39.92 26.40 6.00
N SER A 19 38.85 26.97 5.43
CA SER A 19 38.87 27.82 4.26
C SER A 19 38.69 29.26 4.68
N THR A 20 39.72 30.07 4.42
CA THR A 20 39.73 31.51 4.65
C THR A 20 39.07 32.28 3.51
N LEU A 21 38.16 33.19 3.89
CA LEU A 21 37.65 34.28 3.07
C LEU A 21 38.62 35.47 3.07
N ALA A 22 38.88 36.05 1.90
CA ALA A 22 39.32 37.41 1.71
C ALA A 22 38.73 37.87 0.37
N GLY A 23 38.04 38.90 0.21
CA GLY A 23 37.96 40.27 0.63
C GLY A 23 38.40 41.19 -0.50
N CYS A 24 37.44 41.98 -1.03
CA CYS A 24 37.39 43.01 -2.06
C CYS A 24 38.63 43.95 -2.18
N SER A 25 38.92 44.51 -3.36
CA SER A 25 38.49 45.85 -3.79
C SER A 25 39.23 46.36 -5.02
N ASP A 26 38.46 47.05 -5.85
CA ASP A 26 38.68 48.21 -6.70
C ASP A 26 39.88 48.39 -7.66
N GLY A 27 39.48 48.72 -8.87
CA GLY A 27 39.90 49.95 -9.57
C GLY A 27 40.96 49.82 -10.64
N GLY A 28 40.64 50.18 -11.88
CA GLY A 28 41.64 50.74 -12.82
C GLY A 28 41.56 50.31 -14.28
N ASP A 29 41.14 51.23 -15.11
CA ASP A 29 41.19 51.23 -16.58
C ASP A 29 42.53 50.84 -17.21
N GLY A 30 42.46 50.21 -18.41
CA GLY A 30 43.63 50.04 -19.26
C GLY A 30 43.46 49.20 -20.51
N THR A 31 43.14 49.81 -21.56
CA THR A 31 43.14 49.42 -23.00
C THR A 31 44.13 48.36 -23.47
N GLY A 32 43.64 47.41 -24.27
CA GLY A 32 44.35 46.98 -25.49
C GLY A 32 44.93 45.56 -25.53
N GLY A 33 44.50 44.76 -26.48
CA GLY A 33 45.36 43.69 -27.02
C GLY A 33 44.64 42.36 -27.29
N ARG A 34 44.38 42.05 -28.51
CA ARG A 34 43.95 40.82 -29.15
C ARG A 34 44.70 39.57 -28.68
N GLY A 35 43.98 38.49 -28.47
CA GLY A 35 44.53 37.14 -28.36
C GLY A 35 43.46 36.11 -28.12
N GLY A 36 42.80 35.62 -29.17
CA GLY A 36 41.81 34.54 -29.04
C GLY A 36 42.49 33.20 -28.74
N THR A 37 42.09 32.59 -27.62
CA THR A 37 42.22 31.15 -27.44
C THR A 37 40.84 30.62 -27.03
N GLY A 38 40.19 30.00 -28.00
CA GLY A 38 38.91 29.32 -27.79
C GLY A 38 39.06 28.20 -26.75
N ALA A 39 38.55 28.44 -25.55
CA ALA A 39 38.30 27.36 -24.61
C ALA A 39 37.12 26.54 -25.15
N SER A 40 37.44 25.42 -25.79
CA SER A 40 36.49 24.39 -26.17
C SER A 40 35.84 23.87 -24.88
N ALA A 41 34.65 24.34 -24.58
CA ALA A 41 33.81 23.71 -23.59
C ALA A 41 33.49 22.31 -24.12
N SER A 42 34.26 21.31 -23.68
CA SER A 42 33.89 19.91 -23.90
C SER A 42 32.57 19.68 -23.21
N ALA A 43 31.47 19.66 -24.00
CA ALA A 43 30.17 19.18 -23.55
C ALA A 43 30.42 17.78 -23.00
N ARG A 44 30.32 17.61 -21.69
CA ARG A 44 30.24 16.30 -21.08
C ARG A 44 29.01 15.65 -21.71
N ALA A 45 29.22 14.65 -22.58
CA ALA A 45 28.17 13.80 -23.09
C ALA A 45 27.48 13.21 -21.89
N SER A 46 26.23 13.62 -21.63
CA SER A 46 25.39 13.00 -20.60
C SER A 46 25.25 11.53 -20.98
N SER A 47 25.57 10.63 -20.05
CA SER A 47 25.33 9.20 -20.26
C SER A 47 23.87 8.98 -20.68
N PRO A 48 23.61 8.11 -21.68
CA PRO A 48 22.24 7.85 -22.11
C PRO A 48 21.40 7.39 -20.91
N PRO A 49 20.09 7.71 -20.86
CA PRO A 49 19.20 7.24 -19.81
C PRO A 49 19.29 5.71 -19.66
N ALA A 50 19.22 5.21 -18.43
CA ALA A 50 19.34 3.78 -18.11
C ALA A 50 18.33 2.89 -18.86
N ASP A 51 17.28 3.47 -19.42
CA ASP A 51 16.23 2.79 -20.20
C ASP A 51 16.33 3.01 -21.72
N ALA A 52 17.39 3.68 -22.22
CA ALA A 52 17.55 4.00 -23.65
C ALA A 52 17.62 2.76 -24.56
N TRP A 53 17.98 1.59 -24.02
CA TRP A 53 18.04 0.31 -24.75
C TRP A 53 16.66 -0.30 -24.99
N ILE A 54 15.63 0.06 -24.20
CA ILE A 54 14.31 -0.60 -24.19
C ILE A 54 13.61 -0.53 -25.56
N PRO A 55 13.50 0.63 -26.24
CA PRO A 55 12.83 0.69 -27.55
C PRO A 55 13.46 -0.26 -28.57
N GLY A 56 14.80 -0.32 -28.63
CA GLY A 56 15.53 -1.23 -29.52
C GLY A 56 15.33 -2.69 -29.16
N HIS A 57 15.15 -3.03 -27.88
CA HIS A 57 14.83 -4.39 -27.42
C HIS A 57 13.40 -4.76 -27.82
N VAL A 58 12.41 -3.89 -27.52
CA VAL A 58 11.01 -4.10 -27.88
C VAL A 58 10.83 -4.33 -29.37
N ALA A 59 11.55 -3.58 -30.24
CA ALA A 59 11.47 -3.74 -31.68
C ALA A 59 11.89 -5.16 -32.14
N LYS A 60 12.78 -5.84 -31.40
CA LYS A 60 13.29 -7.18 -31.72
C LYS A 60 12.49 -8.32 -31.09
N MET A 61 11.58 -8.04 -30.15
CA MET A 61 10.76 -9.05 -29.51
C MET A 61 9.75 -9.68 -30.50
N SER A 62 9.53 -10.98 -30.37
CA SER A 62 8.43 -11.65 -31.10
C SER A 62 7.07 -11.13 -30.63
N LEU A 63 6.04 -11.28 -31.45
CA LEU A 63 4.67 -10.90 -31.10
C LEU A 63 4.21 -11.66 -29.84
N GLN A 64 4.51 -12.94 -29.78
CA GLN A 64 4.18 -13.82 -28.65
C GLN A 64 4.86 -13.36 -27.35
N ASP A 65 6.14 -12.99 -27.40
CA ASP A 65 6.85 -12.48 -26.23
C ASP A 65 6.24 -11.16 -25.76
N LYS A 66 5.89 -10.25 -26.68
CA LYS A 66 5.24 -8.97 -26.36
C LYS A 66 3.87 -9.17 -25.69
N VAL A 67 3.03 -10.03 -26.25
CA VAL A 67 1.71 -10.33 -25.68
C VAL A 67 1.85 -10.96 -24.31
N GLY A 68 2.79 -11.90 -24.14
CA GLY A 68 3.05 -12.54 -22.84
C GLY A 68 3.39 -11.54 -21.75
N GLN A 69 4.16 -10.48 -22.05
CA GLN A 69 4.54 -9.47 -21.06
C GLN A 69 3.36 -8.73 -20.43
N LEU A 70 2.19 -8.72 -21.07
CA LEU A 70 1.00 -8.08 -20.54
C LEU A 70 0.34 -8.89 -19.40
N PHE A 71 0.61 -10.18 -19.28
CA PHE A 71 -0.11 -11.06 -18.36
C PHE A 71 0.62 -11.28 -17.04
N VAL A 72 -0.15 -11.20 -15.92
CA VAL A 72 0.28 -11.53 -14.57
C VAL A 72 -0.74 -12.50 -13.94
N PRO A 73 -0.68 -13.79 -14.30
CA PRO A 73 -1.59 -14.81 -13.77
C PRO A 73 -1.23 -15.25 -12.34
N THR A 74 -2.17 -15.93 -11.68
CA THR A 74 -1.93 -16.76 -10.49
C THR A 74 -1.23 -18.05 -10.87
N PHE A 75 -0.69 -18.75 -9.87
CA PHE A 75 -0.15 -20.10 -10.02
C PHE A 75 -0.50 -20.95 -8.78
N TYR A 76 -0.61 -22.27 -8.97
CA TYR A 76 -1.00 -23.18 -7.89
C TYR A 76 0.18 -24.00 -7.34
N SER A 77 1.24 -24.10 -8.11
CA SER A 77 2.48 -24.78 -7.71
C SER A 77 3.66 -24.23 -8.50
N ARG A 78 4.88 -24.46 -7.99
CA ARG A 78 6.11 -24.13 -8.71
C ARG A 78 6.17 -24.76 -10.10
N ALA A 79 5.75 -26.03 -10.23
CA ALA A 79 5.75 -26.73 -11.51
C ALA A 79 4.77 -26.08 -12.51
N ASP A 80 3.61 -25.66 -12.04
CA ASP A 80 2.61 -24.94 -12.83
C ASP A 80 3.14 -23.57 -13.29
N ALA A 81 3.70 -22.80 -12.38
CA ALA A 81 4.33 -21.52 -12.69
C ALA A 81 5.42 -21.65 -13.77
N LEU A 82 6.30 -22.65 -13.65
CA LEU A 82 7.37 -22.90 -14.63
C LEU A 82 6.84 -23.28 -16.02
N ARG A 83 5.73 -24.03 -16.08
CA ARG A 83 5.06 -24.33 -17.38
C ARG A 83 4.47 -23.05 -17.98
N THR A 84 3.77 -22.26 -17.19
CA THR A 84 3.15 -20.99 -17.59
C THR A 84 4.18 -20.01 -18.14
N ILE A 85 5.29 -19.79 -17.42
CA ILE A 85 6.40 -18.94 -17.86
C ILE A 85 6.96 -19.39 -19.22
N ARG A 86 7.23 -20.69 -19.37
CA ARG A 86 7.82 -21.24 -20.61
C ARG A 86 6.88 -21.15 -21.80
N ARG A 87 5.57 -21.41 -21.58
CA ARG A 87 4.57 -21.46 -22.63
C ARG A 87 4.15 -20.08 -23.11
N TYR A 88 3.80 -19.19 -22.16
CA TYR A 88 3.15 -17.91 -22.48
C TYR A 88 4.08 -16.69 -22.35
N LYS A 89 5.33 -16.87 -21.86
CA LYS A 89 6.30 -15.76 -21.68
C LYS A 89 5.73 -14.60 -20.85
N VAL A 90 4.94 -14.94 -19.82
CA VAL A 90 4.22 -13.97 -18.99
C VAL A 90 5.15 -12.89 -18.41
N GLY A 91 4.60 -11.68 -18.23
CA GLY A 91 5.32 -10.55 -17.68
C GLY A 91 5.57 -10.64 -16.18
N GLY A 92 4.76 -11.43 -15.49
CA GLY A 92 4.84 -11.62 -14.05
C GLY A 92 3.95 -12.73 -13.52
N LEU A 93 3.95 -12.90 -12.21
CA LEU A 93 3.08 -13.79 -11.45
C LEU A 93 2.65 -13.10 -10.17
N ILE A 94 1.45 -13.40 -9.66
CA ILE A 94 0.98 -12.92 -8.36
C ILE A 94 0.94 -14.05 -7.35
N TYR A 95 1.44 -13.78 -6.13
CA TYR A 95 1.46 -14.68 -5.00
C TYR A 95 0.21 -14.55 -4.14
N PHE A 96 -0.28 -15.70 -3.64
CA PHE A 96 -1.33 -15.81 -2.64
C PHE A 96 -0.83 -16.67 -1.46
N PRO A 97 -1.56 -16.74 -0.32
CA PRO A 97 -1.10 -17.46 0.87
C PRO A 97 -0.60 -18.87 0.60
N GLU A 98 -1.24 -19.60 -0.30
CA GLU A 98 -0.88 -20.97 -0.67
C GLU A 98 0.44 -21.09 -1.44
N ASN A 99 0.99 -19.97 -1.92
CA ASN A 99 2.26 -19.96 -2.66
C ASN A 99 3.48 -19.76 -1.74
N PHE A 100 3.26 -19.44 -0.47
CA PHE A 100 4.32 -19.18 0.48
C PHE A 100 4.68 -20.44 1.28
N GLY A 101 5.97 -20.70 1.42
CA GLY A 101 6.57 -21.63 2.39
C GLY A 101 7.24 -20.85 3.52
N SER A 102 8.39 -21.33 4.02
CA SER A 102 9.26 -20.51 4.86
C SER A 102 9.81 -19.31 4.07
N PRO A 103 10.39 -18.30 4.71
CA PRO A 103 11.07 -17.21 4.01
C PRO A 103 12.13 -17.69 3.02
N GLU A 104 12.94 -18.67 3.41
CA GLU A 104 14.01 -19.26 2.61
C GLU A 104 13.44 -20.03 1.40
N GLU A 105 12.40 -20.83 1.63
CA GLU A 105 11.73 -21.59 0.56
C GLU A 105 11.06 -20.66 -0.45
N THR A 106 10.43 -19.59 0.04
CA THR A 106 9.80 -18.56 -0.81
C THR A 106 10.85 -17.83 -1.66
N ALA A 107 11.96 -17.44 -1.07
CA ALA A 107 13.09 -16.82 -1.78
C ALA A 107 13.68 -17.75 -2.85
N ALA A 108 13.88 -19.03 -2.52
CA ALA A 108 14.35 -20.03 -3.47
C ALA A 108 13.34 -20.29 -4.60
N GLN A 109 12.03 -20.27 -4.31
CA GLN A 109 10.97 -20.36 -5.32
C GLN A 109 11.03 -19.15 -6.25
N SER A 110 11.06 -17.92 -5.71
CA SER A 110 11.14 -16.69 -6.49
C SER A 110 12.34 -16.69 -7.43
N ASN A 111 13.53 -17.10 -6.94
CA ASN A 111 14.74 -17.25 -7.74
C ASN A 111 14.58 -18.26 -8.89
N ALA A 112 13.90 -19.38 -8.62
CA ALA A 112 13.66 -20.40 -9.64
C ALA A 112 12.70 -19.91 -10.74
N LEU A 113 11.68 -19.11 -10.37
CA LEU A 113 10.77 -18.47 -11.32
C LEU A 113 11.51 -17.45 -12.18
N GLN A 114 12.33 -16.59 -11.57
CA GLN A 114 13.16 -15.62 -12.29
C GLN A 114 14.11 -16.32 -13.30
N LYS A 115 14.79 -17.38 -12.88
CA LYS A 115 15.70 -18.15 -13.73
C LYS A 115 15.01 -18.79 -14.95
N ALA A 116 13.71 -19.08 -14.84
CA ALA A 116 12.95 -19.72 -15.92
C ALA A 116 12.53 -18.73 -17.02
N SER A 117 12.61 -17.43 -16.78
CA SER A 117 12.20 -16.37 -17.70
C SER A 117 13.40 -15.69 -18.34
N LYS A 118 13.29 -15.36 -19.65
CA LYS A 118 14.32 -14.59 -20.36
C LYS A 118 14.28 -13.09 -19.99
N ILE A 119 13.09 -12.58 -19.73
CA ILE A 119 12.85 -11.21 -19.27
C ILE A 119 12.47 -11.32 -17.80
N PRO A 120 13.10 -10.57 -16.88
CA PRO A 120 12.78 -10.65 -15.46
C PRO A 120 11.28 -10.51 -15.19
N LEU A 121 10.76 -11.31 -14.27
CA LEU A 121 9.35 -11.32 -13.91
C LEU A 121 9.02 -10.24 -12.88
N VAL A 122 7.87 -9.62 -13.02
CA VAL A 122 7.18 -9.01 -11.89
C VAL A 122 6.65 -10.15 -11.01
N LEU A 123 7.09 -10.21 -9.76
CA LEU A 123 6.54 -11.10 -8.73
C LEU A 123 5.79 -10.23 -7.75
N GLY A 124 4.46 -10.26 -7.82
CA GLY A 124 3.57 -9.37 -7.09
C GLY A 124 2.81 -10.05 -5.97
N VAL A 125 2.30 -9.23 -5.04
CA VAL A 125 1.40 -9.66 -3.95
C VAL A 125 0.48 -8.50 -3.58
N ASP A 126 -0.70 -8.77 -3.00
CA ASP A 126 -1.55 -7.79 -2.31
C ASP A 126 -1.21 -7.80 -0.82
N GLU A 127 -0.24 -6.99 -0.40
CA GLU A 127 0.13 -6.86 1.01
C GLU A 127 -0.18 -5.44 1.51
N GLU A 128 -1.47 -5.14 1.64
CA GLU A 128 -1.96 -3.83 2.10
C GLU A 128 -1.74 -3.62 3.60
N GLN A 129 -1.43 -4.69 4.33
CA GLN A 129 -1.45 -4.78 5.79
C GLN A 129 -2.89 -4.67 6.37
N GLY A 130 -3.03 -4.69 7.69
CA GLY A 130 -4.36 -4.69 8.31
C GLY A 130 -5.14 -5.95 7.98
N ILE A 131 -6.31 -5.79 7.33
CA ILE A 131 -7.20 -6.92 6.97
C ILE A 131 -6.84 -7.60 5.65
N VAL A 132 -6.03 -6.97 4.80
CA VAL A 132 -5.57 -7.55 3.53
C VAL A 132 -4.09 -7.88 3.62
N THR A 133 -3.81 -9.09 4.08
CA THR A 133 -2.47 -9.65 4.22
C THR A 133 -2.39 -11.00 3.55
N ARG A 134 -1.34 -11.25 2.78
CA ARG A 134 -1.14 -12.50 2.04
C ARG A 134 0.11 -13.24 2.50
N THR A 135 1.13 -12.51 2.96
CA THR A 135 2.42 -13.07 3.34
C THR A 135 2.39 -13.50 4.81
N PRO A 136 2.52 -14.78 5.15
CA PRO A 136 2.21 -15.28 6.49
C PRO A 136 3.23 -14.87 7.56
N PHE A 137 4.46 -14.53 7.18
CA PHE A 137 5.62 -14.40 8.09
C PHE A 137 6.15 -12.98 8.25
N ILE A 138 5.63 -11.97 7.53
CA ILE A 138 6.14 -10.59 7.64
C ILE A 138 5.60 -9.86 8.87
N THR A 139 6.30 -8.81 9.27
CA THR A 139 5.88 -7.88 10.34
C THR A 139 4.49 -7.32 10.05
N ARG A 140 3.59 -7.39 11.05
CA ARG A 140 2.18 -6.96 10.92
C ARG A 140 1.98 -5.53 11.37
N PHE A 141 1.54 -4.69 10.45
CA PHE A 141 1.10 -3.33 10.71
C PHE A 141 -0.42 -3.25 10.88
N PRO A 142 -0.95 -2.24 11.60
CA PRO A 142 -2.38 -2.13 11.87
C PRO A 142 -3.24 -1.78 10.65
N GLY A 143 -2.64 -1.47 9.49
CA GLY A 143 -3.34 -1.11 8.26
C GLY A 143 -3.52 0.39 8.03
N ASN A 144 -4.13 0.72 6.87
CA ASN A 144 -4.09 2.09 6.36
C ASN A 144 -4.92 3.07 7.18
N MET A 145 -6.08 2.67 7.72
CA MET A 145 -6.89 3.59 8.52
C MET A 145 -6.19 3.96 9.83
N ALA A 146 -5.47 3.02 10.45
CA ALA A 146 -4.61 3.31 11.59
C ALA A 146 -3.46 4.26 11.21
N LEU A 147 -2.82 4.04 10.07
CA LEU A 147 -1.82 4.96 9.54
C LEU A 147 -2.42 6.35 9.31
N GLY A 148 -3.61 6.44 8.71
CA GLY A 148 -4.36 7.68 8.54
C GLY A 148 -4.64 8.41 9.85
N ALA A 149 -4.93 7.66 10.93
CA ALA A 149 -5.14 8.22 12.26
C ALA A 149 -3.87 8.83 12.86
N THR A 150 -2.67 8.42 12.46
CA THR A 150 -1.43 9.10 12.87
C THR A 150 -1.31 10.51 12.31
N ALA A 151 -2.01 10.81 11.20
CA ALA A 151 -1.93 12.05 10.42
C ALA A 151 -0.50 12.42 9.97
N ASP A 152 0.44 11.48 10.05
CA ASP A 152 1.87 11.65 9.78
C ASP A 152 2.31 10.75 8.61
N PRO A 153 2.56 11.31 7.41
CA PRO A 153 2.96 10.52 6.23
C PRO A 153 4.31 9.80 6.42
N ALA A 154 5.14 10.21 7.39
CA ALA A 154 6.37 9.49 7.71
C ALA A 154 6.07 8.11 8.29
N GLN A 155 4.94 7.92 9.01
CA GLN A 155 4.52 6.61 9.49
C GLN A 155 4.11 5.69 8.34
N ALA A 156 3.37 6.21 7.34
CA ALA A 156 3.04 5.45 6.14
C ALA A 156 4.28 5.04 5.35
N ARG A 157 5.26 5.96 5.20
CA ARG A 157 6.54 5.65 4.56
C ARG A 157 7.32 4.59 5.32
N ALA A 158 7.37 4.68 6.65
CA ALA A 158 8.10 3.71 7.48
C ALA A 158 7.47 2.31 7.39
N ALA A 159 6.13 2.21 7.51
CA ALA A 159 5.41 0.95 7.39
C ALA A 159 5.61 0.32 6.00
N ALA A 160 5.40 1.09 4.92
CA ALA A 160 5.59 0.62 3.55
C ALA A 160 7.04 0.21 3.26
N ARG A 161 8.04 0.92 3.82
CA ARG A 161 9.45 0.56 3.68
C ARG A 161 9.78 -0.76 4.36
N VAL A 162 9.25 -1.01 5.56
CA VAL A 162 9.43 -2.29 6.26
C VAL A 162 8.75 -3.41 5.49
N THR A 163 7.47 -3.25 5.13
CA THR A 163 6.72 -4.23 4.32
C THR A 163 7.47 -4.55 3.03
N GLY A 164 7.88 -3.51 2.29
CA GLY A 164 8.64 -3.67 1.05
C GLY A 164 9.99 -4.37 1.25
N ALA A 165 10.74 -4.05 2.31
CA ALA A 165 12.02 -4.69 2.59
C ALA A 165 11.86 -6.20 2.88
N GLU A 166 10.84 -6.58 3.62
CA GLU A 166 10.55 -7.99 3.93
C GLU A 166 10.03 -8.74 2.70
N LEU A 167 9.17 -8.13 1.88
CA LEU A 167 8.75 -8.68 0.59
C LEU A 167 9.95 -8.86 -0.36
N ARG A 168 10.81 -7.85 -0.45
CA ARG A 168 12.01 -7.90 -1.31
C ARG A 168 12.97 -9.01 -0.89
N ALA A 169 13.09 -9.28 0.42
CA ALA A 169 13.94 -10.34 0.95
C ALA A 169 13.56 -11.75 0.45
N VAL A 170 12.29 -11.97 0.13
CA VAL A 170 11.78 -13.23 -0.46
C VAL A 170 11.60 -13.17 -1.98
N GLY A 171 12.09 -12.09 -2.63
CA GLY A 171 12.06 -11.96 -4.09
C GLY A 171 10.77 -11.36 -4.66
N ILE A 172 9.82 -10.96 -3.83
CA ILE A 172 8.67 -10.17 -4.26
C ILE A 172 9.16 -8.77 -4.61
N ASN A 173 8.78 -8.25 -5.77
CA ASN A 173 9.31 -6.99 -6.30
C ASN A 173 8.23 -5.98 -6.72
N LEU A 174 6.95 -6.32 -6.50
CA LEU A 174 5.81 -5.43 -6.68
C LEU A 174 4.78 -5.71 -5.58
N ASP A 175 4.26 -4.64 -4.96
CA ASP A 175 3.12 -4.74 -4.05
C ASP A 175 1.93 -3.98 -4.65
N TYR A 176 0.76 -4.65 -4.72
CA TYR A 176 -0.49 -4.01 -5.13
C TYR A 176 -1.03 -3.15 -3.98
N ALA A 177 -0.23 -2.19 -3.56
CA ALA A 177 -0.44 -1.19 -2.53
C ALA A 177 0.33 0.10 -2.87
N PRO A 178 -0.12 1.28 -2.37
CA PRO A 178 -1.18 1.51 -1.39
C PRO A 178 -2.58 1.68 -1.99
N VAL A 179 -3.61 1.50 -1.14
CA VAL A 179 -4.98 1.94 -1.44
C VAL A 179 -5.02 3.46 -1.44
N ALA A 180 -5.50 4.05 -2.53
CA ALA A 180 -5.62 5.50 -2.74
C ALA A 180 -7.08 5.99 -2.69
N ASP A 181 -8.03 5.09 -2.40
CA ASP A 181 -9.44 5.39 -2.31
C ASP A 181 -9.75 6.28 -1.10
N VAL A 182 -10.60 7.29 -1.29
CA VAL A 182 -11.07 8.19 -0.23
C VAL A 182 -12.42 7.66 0.30
N ASN A 183 -12.43 7.10 1.52
CA ASN A 183 -13.59 6.40 2.07
C ASN A 183 -14.65 7.38 2.60
N VAL A 184 -15.40 8.02 1.69
CA VAL A 184 -16.45 8.97 2.06
C VAL A 184 -17.76 8.28 2.47
N ASN A 185 -17.97 7.04 2.05
CA ASN A 185 -19.13 6.23 2.43
C ASN A 185 -18.80 5.34 3.64
N PRO A 186 -19.37 5.61 4.83
CA PRO A 186 -19.14 4.77 6.01
C PRO A 186 -19.66 3.34 5.87
N ASN A 187 -20.58 3.09 4.94
CA ASN A 187 -21.14 1.78 4.65
C ASN A 187 -20.45 1.06 3.48
N ASN A 188 -19.29 1.55 3.04
CA ASN A 188 -18.53 0.90 1.97
C ASN A 188 -18.09 -0.50 2.40
N PRO A 189 -18.58 -1.58 1.74
CA PRO A 189 -18.31 -2.95 2.16
C PRO A 189 -16.94 -3.47 1.73
N VAL A 190 -16.24 -2.75 0.85
CA VAL A 190 -15.01 -3.20 0.18
C VAL A 190 -13.78 -2.47 0.69
N ILE A 191 -13.87 -1.15 0.81
CA ILE A 191 -12.72 -0.29 1.14
C ILE A 191 -12.63 -0.09 2.66
N GLY A 192 -13.57 0.63 3.28
CA GLY A 192 -13.62 0.77 4.73
C GLY A 192 -12.24 1.08 5.34
N VAL A 193 -11.80 0.23 6.27
CA VAL A 193 -10.51 0.37 6.99
C VAL A 193 -9.27 0.18 6.11
N ARG A 194 -9.41 -0.26 4.86
CA ARG A 194 -8.32 -0.32 3.88
C ARG A 194 -7.88 1.07 3.40
N SER A 195 -8.76 2.09 3.49
CA SER A 195 -8.42 3.48 3.18
C SER A 195 -7.66 4.17 4.31
N PHE A 196 -6.86 5.17 3.99
CA PHE A 196 -6.25 6.08 4.97
C PHE A 196 -7.25 7.07 5.61
N GLY A 197 -8.49 7.15 5.11
CA GLY A 197 -9.54 8.00 5.65
C GLY A 197 -10.48 8.58 4.60
N SER A 198 -11.26 9.59 5.02
CA SER A 198 -12.28 10.25 4.18
C SER A 198 -11.89 11.68 3.76
N ASP A 199 -10.74 12.20 4.19
CA ASP A 199 -10.23 13.50 3.77
C ASP A 199 -9.24 13.34 2.61
N PRO A 200 -9.55 13.86 1.40
CA PRO A 200 -8.70 13.67 0.21
C PRO A 200 -7.27 14.17 0.39
N ALA A 201 -7.08 15.28 1.11
CA ALA A 201 -5.75 15.85 1.32
C ALA A 201 -4.92 14.97 2.28
N ARG A 202 -5.53 14.40 3.32
CA ARG A 202 -4.87 13.43 4.22
C ARG A 202 -4.50 12.17 3.43
N VAL A 203 -5.46 11.57 2.72
CA VAL A 203 -5.22 10.36 1.91
C VAL A 203 -4.06 10.60 0.93
N SER A 204 -4.05 11.74 0.23
CA SER A 204 -2.97 12.12 -0.70
C SER A 204 -1.58 12.13 -0.04
N ARG A 205 -1.47 12.73 1.16
CA ARG A 205 -0.19 12.75 1.89
C ARG A 205 0.25 11.35 2.32
N MET A 206 -0.68 10.52 2.81
CA MET A 206 -0.40 9.16 3.26
C MET A 206 0.01 8.26 2.09
N VAL A 207 -0.70 8.35 0.96
CA VAL A 207 -0.37 7.66 -0.29
C VAL A 207 1.02 8.03 -0.79
N THR A 208 1.35 9.34 -0.80
CA THR A 208 2.72 9.81 -1.14
C THR A 208 3.78 9.17 -0.25
N GLY A 209 3.53 9.10 1.07
CA GLY A 209 4.42 8.45 2.02
C GLY A 209 4.61 6.96 1.71
N ALA A 210 3.52 6.24 1.53
CA ALA A 210 3.54 4.79 1.27
C ALA A 210 4.23 4.45 -0.07
N VAL A 211 3.91 5.16 -1.17
CA VAL A 211 4.58 5.00 -2.47
C VAL A 211 6.09 5.12 -2.32
N LYS A 212 6.56 6.19 -1.66
CA LYS A 212 7.99 6.38 -1.41
C LYS A 212 8.59 5.26 -0.56
N GLY A 213 7.86 4.78 0.45
CA GLY A 213 8.32 3.70 1.33
C GLY A 213 8.58 2.40 0.58
N TYR A 214 7.62 1.93 -0.24
CA TYR A 214 7.80 0.74 -1.07
C TYR A 214 8.97 0.89 -2.06
N GLN A 215 9.04 2.05 -2.72
CA GLN A 215 10.08 2.32 -3.71
C GLN A 215 11.48 2.42 -3.09
N ASP A 216 11.62 3.00 -1.90
CA ASP A 216 12.86 3.03 -1.12
C ASP A 216 13.37 1.62 -0.77
N ALA A 217 12.45 0.66 -0.62
CA ALA A 217 12.76 -0.75 -0.38
C ALA A 217 13.04 -1.55 -1.67
N GLY A 218 12.97 -0.92 -2.85
CA GLY A 218 13.17 -1.57 -4.15
C GLY A 218 11.97 -2.39 -4.64
N VAL A 219 10.78 -2.16 -4.08
CA VAL A 219 9.51 -2.79 -4.49
C VAL A 219 8.68 -1.77 -5.26
N ALA A 220 8.10 -2.19 -6.39
CA ALA A 220 7.19 -1.35 -7.16
C ALA A 220 5.89 -1.13 -6.38
N ALA A 221 5.46 0.14 -6.26
CA ALA A 221 4.20 0.50 -5.64
C ALA A 221 3.08 0.61 -6.68
N VAL A 222 1.87 0.19 -6.31
CA VAL A 222 0.66 0.25 -7.14
C VAL A 222 -0.44 0.99 -6.41
N ALA A 223 -0.75 2.23 -6.81
CA ALA A 223 -1.87 2.98 -6.25
C ALA A 223 -3.21 2.46 -6.81
N LYS A 224 -4.21 2.22 -5.92
CA LYS A 224 -5.49 1.59 -6.30
C LYS A 224 -6.68 2.15 -5.50
N HIS A 225 -7.87 2.14 -6.07
CA HIS A 225 -8.35 1.56 -7.33
C HIS A 225 -8.89 2.70 -8.23
N PHE A 226 -8.20 3.05 -9.29
CA PHE A 226 -8.58 4.17 -10.17
C PHE A 226 -9.90 3.90 -10.93
N PRO A 227 -10.86 4.84 -11.02
CA PRO A 227 -10.76 6.27 -10.69
C PRO A 227 -11.15 6.66 -9.26
N GLY A 228 -11.29 5.74 -8.32
CA GLY A 228 -11.69 5.90 -6.92
C GLY A 228 -12.84 4.95 -6.57
N HIS A 229 -12.69 4.15 -5.51
CA HIS A 229 -13.64 3.12 -5.06
C HIS A 229 -14.24 3.45 -3.68
N GLY A 230 -14.00 4.68 -3.17
CA GLY A 230 -14.31 5.03 -1.78
C GLY A 230 -15.77 5.31 -1.48
N ASP A 231 -16.63 5.51 -2.51
CA ASP A 231 -18.07 5.79 -2.36
C ASP A 231 -18.94 4.70 -2.99
N THR A 232 -18.59 3.45 -2.81
CA THR A 232 -19.41 2.33 -3.28
C THR A 232 -20.27 1.74 -2.15
N ALA A 233 -21.48 1.29 -2.48
CA ALA A 233 -22.36 0.53 -1.60
C ALA A 233 -22.45 -0.96 -2.02
N THR A 234 -21.74 -1.36 -3.07
CA THR A 234 -21.72 -2.71 -3.62
C THR A 234 -20.28 -3.19 -3.70
N ASP A 235 -20.06 -4.47 -3.40
CA ASP A 235 -18.76 -5.11 -3.53
C ASP A 235 -18.49 -5.51 -5.00
N SER A 236 -17.40 -5.00 -5.57
CA SER A 236 -16.96 -5.31 -6.93
C SER A 236 -16.52 -6.76 -7.16
N HIS A 237 -16.29 -7.51 -6.07
CA HIS A 237 -16.06 -8.96 -6.16
C HIS A 237 -17.33 -9.74 -6.52
N THR A 238 -18.51 -9.24 -6.15
CA THR A 238 -19.80 -9.91 -6.28
C THR A 238 -20.80 -9.21 -7.19
N GLY A 239 -20.48 -8.01 -7.64
CA GLY A 239 -21.36 -7.20 -8.50
C GLY A 239 -20.62 -6.08 -9.21
N LEU A 240 -21.36 -5.22 -9.90
CA LEU A 240 -20.81 -4.07 -10.61
C LEU A 240 -21.23 -2.78 -9.89
N PRO A 241 -20.36 -2.19 -9.06
CA PRO A 241 -20.65 -0.96 -8.34
C PRO A 241 -20.79 0.24 -9.28
N VAL A 242 -21.60 1.22 -8.87
CA VAL A 242 -21.77 2.49 -9.57
C VAL A 242 -21.39 3.64 -8.65
N ILE A 243 -20.58 4.58 -9.12
CA ILE A 243 -20.27 5.85 -8.44
C ILE A 243 -20.75 6.98 -9.33
N GLU A 244 -21.68 7.77 -8.81
CA GLU A 244 -22.35 8.86 -9.55
C GLU A 244 -21.68 10.22 -9.34
N HIS A 245 -20.44 10.27 -8.88
CA HIS A 245 -19.71 11.53 -8.74
C HIS A 245 -19.70 12.30 -10.08
N SER A 246 -20.07 13.57 -10.02
CA SER A 246 -19.88 14.51 -11.12
C SER A 246 -18.39 14.69 -11.40
N PRO A 247 -18.00 15.21 -12.58
CA PRO A 247 -16.58 15.51 -12.86
C PRO A 247 -15.95 16.48 -11.84
N ASP A 248 -16.74 17.34 -11.20
CA ASP A 248 -16.25 18.26 -10.18
C ASP A 248 -16.07 17.59 -8.82
N GLU A 249 -16.97 16.69 -8.43
CA GLU A 249 -16.84 15.87 -7.22
C GLU A 249 -15.66 14.92 -7.35
N TRP A 250 -15.54 14.22 -8.47
CA TRP A 250 -14.39 13.35 -8.76
C TRP A 250 -13.06 14.12 -8.62
N ARG A 251 -12.96 15.33 -9.20
CA ARG A 251 -11.75 16.17 -9.07
C ARG A 251 -11.44 16.58 -7.64
N LYS A 252 -12.45 16.73 -6.77
CA LYS A 252 -12.27 17.16 -5.38
C LYS A 252 -12.04 15.99 -4.43
N ILE A 253 -12.62 14.84 -4.70
CA ILE A 253 -12.66 13.70 -3.78
C ILE A 253 -11.69 12.61 -4.23
N ASP A 254 -11.87 12.07 -5.43
CA ASP A 254 -11.19 10.83 -5.84
C ASP A 254 -9.85 11.06 -6.53
N ALA A 255 -9.74 12.11 -7.35
CA ALA A 255 -8.52 12.38 -8.14
C ALA A 255 -7.28 12.75 -7.30
N PRO A 256 -7.38 13.55 -6.20
CA PRO A 256 -6.20 14.08 -5.53
C PRO A 256 -5.21 13.02 -5.02
N PRO A 257 -5.60 11.85 -4.46
CA PRO A 257 -4.64 10.82 -4.07
C PRO A 257 -3.89 10.20 -5.26
N PHE A 258 -4.54 10.07 -6.42
CA PHE A 258 -3.88 9.56 -7.63
C PHE A 258 -2.93 10.59 -8.22
N GLU A 259 -3.31 11.88 -8.24
CA GLU A 259 -2.41 12.97 -8.61
C GLU A 259 -1.17 13.01 -7.71
N ALA A 260 -1.36 12.83 -6.40
CA ALA A 260 -0.27 12.77 -5.43
C ALA A 260 0.62 11.53 -5.64
N ALA A 261 0.04 10.37 -5.97
CA ALA A 261 0.79 9.16 -6.31
C ALA A 261 1.61 9.35 -7.59
N ILE A 262 1.04 9.96 -8.63
CA ILE A 262 1.73 10.31 -9.88
C ILE A 262 2.88 11.28 -9.59
N GLY A 263 2.63 12.33 -8.81
CA GLY A 263 3.66 13.29 -8.39
C GLY A 263 4.77 12.67 -7.55
N ALA A 264 4.48 11.56 -6.84
CA ALA A 264 5.48 10.77 -6.11
C ALA A 264 6.24 9.78 -7.00
N GLY A 265 5.89 9.67 -8.28
CA GLY A 265 6.52 8.77 -9.25
C GLY A 265 6.10 7.31 -9.09
N VAL A 266 4.82 7.04 -8.77
CA VAL A 266 4.29 5.68 -8.61
C VAL A 266 4.55 4.81 -9.86
N ASP A 267 4.94 3.56 -9.65
CA ASP A 267 5.31 2.64 -10.73
C ASP A 267 4.11 2.14 -11.54
N ALA A 268 3.01 1.84 -10.83
CA ALA A 268 1.78 1.39 -11.47
C ALA A 268 0.54 1.99 -10.80
N ILE A 269 -0.56 2.06 -11.56
CA ILE A 269 -1.89 2.38 -11.06
C ILE A 269 -2.82 1.24 -11.47
N MET A 270 -3.56 0.71 -10.49
CA MET A 270 -4.56 -0.34 -10.70
C MET A 270 -5.93 0.26 -10.94
N THR A 271 -6.64 -0.28 -11.93
CA THR A 271 -8.00 0.14 -12.28
C THR A 271 -9.04 -0.49 -11.37
N ALA A 272 -10.21 0.13 -11.24
CA ALA A 272 -11.36 -0.45 -10.55
C ALA A 272 -12.40 -1.03 -11.53
N HIS A 273 -13.10 -2.10 -11.09
CA HIS A 273 -14.26 -2.64 -11.82
C HIS A 273 -15.55 -1.94 -11.35
N ILE A 274 -15.64 -0.63 -11.61
CA ILE A 274 -16.77 0.22 -11.23
C ILE A 274 -17.28 1.00 -12.44
N VAL A 275 -18.58 1.27 -12.49
CA VAL A 275 -19.19 2.16 -13.48
C VAL A 275 -19.21 3.58 -12.95
N VAL A 276 -18.79 4.53 -13.77
CA VAL A 276 -18.74 5.97 -13.44
C VAL A 276 -19.51 6.76 -14.51
N PRO A 277 -20.85 6.76 -14.50
CA PRO A 277 -21.68 7.19 -15.63
C PRO A 277 -21.51 8.67 -15.99
N ASN A 278 -21.12 9.50 -15.04
CA ASN A 278 -20.87 10.93 -15.26
C ASN A 278 -19.47 11.22 -15.84
N LEU A 279 -18.56 10.24 -15.80
CA LEU A 279 -17.23 10.32 -16.42
C LEU A 279 -17.16 9.52 -17.73
N ASP A 280 -17.94 8.43 -17.84
CA ASP A 280 -18.08 7.59 -19.02
C ASP A 280 -19.50 7.08 -19.18
N ARG A 281 -20.15 7.47 -20.27
CA ARG A 281 -21.55 7.10 -20.59
C ARG A 281 -21.70 5.72 -21.24
N SER A 282 -20.62 4.97 -21.46
CA SER A 282 -20.67 3.65 -22.11
C SER A 282 -21.38 2.59 -21.27
N GLY A 283 -21.43 2.77 -19.93
CA GLY A 283 -21.89 1.78 -18.98
C GLY A 283 -20.92 0.59 -18.84
N ASP A 284 -19.69 0.71 -19.34
CA ASP A 284 -18.62 -0.24 -19.10
C ASP A 284 -17.91 0.09 -17.79
N PRO A 285 -17.37 -0.92 -17.07
CA PRO A 285 -16.53 -0.64 -15.91
C PRO A 285 -15.27 0.14 -16.33
N ALA A 286 -14.75 0.96 -15.43
CA ALA A 286 -13.59 1.82 -15.66
C ALA A 286 -12.39 1.07 -16.27
N THR A 287 -12.16 -0.18 -15.90
CA THR A 287 -11.14 -1.06 -16.48
C THR A 287 -11.30 -1.25 -18.00
N LEU A 288 -12.50 -1.17 -18.53
CA LEU A 288 -12.80 -1.36 -19.96
C LEU A 288 -13.11 -0.04 -20.68
N SER A 289 -13.01 1.09 -19.97
CA SER A 289 -13.35 2.42 -20.48
C SER A 289 -12.13 3.17 -21.01
N LYS A 290 -12.13 3.44 -22.31
CA LYS A 290 -11.08 4.26 -22.94
C LYS A 290 -11.12 5.72 -22.43
N SER A 291 -12.31 6.28 -22.19
CA SER A 291 -12.45 7.63 -21.62
C SER A 291 -11.79 7.73 -20.24
N VAL A 292 -11.90 6.69 -19.43
CA VAL A 292 -11.30 6.66 -18.08
C VAL A 292 -9.79 6.40 -18.14
N LEU A 293 -9.36 5.30 -18.79
CA LEU A 293 -7.94 4.90 -18.72
C LEU A 293 -7.06 5.75 -19.65
N THR A 294 -7.50 5.98 -20.87
CA THR A 294 -6.74 6.83 -21.81
C THR A 294 -7.05 8.30 -21.55
N GLY A 295 -8.32 8.70 -21.57
CA GLY A 295 -8.70 10.11 -21.47
C GLY A 295 -8.38 10.74 -20.11
N LEU A 296 -8.83 10.15 -18.99
CA LEU A 296 -8.57 10.74 -17.68
C LEU A 296 -7.15 10.43 -17.19
N LEU A 297 -6.75 9.16 -17.13
CA LEU A 297 -5.49 8.79 -16.46
C LEU A 297 -4.27 9.13 -17.31
N ARG A 298 -4.23 8.73 -18.60
CA ARG A 298 -3.07 9.00 -19.46
C ARG A 298 -2.97 10.46 -19.87
N GLU A 299 -4.05 11.01 -20.47
CA GLU A 299 -4.00 12.32 -21.14
C GLU A 299 -4.20 13.46 -20.14
N LYS A 300 -5.25 13.41 -19.31
CA LYS A 300 -5.57 14.51 -18.40
C LYS A 300 -4.67 14.56 -17.17
N LEU A 301 -4.40 13.42 -16.51
CA LEU A 301 -3.51 13.36 -15.36
C LEU A 301 -2.03 13.16 -15.74
N GLY A 302 -1.73 12.94 -17.03
CA GLY A 302 -0.36 12.83 -17.54
C GLY A 302 0.41 11.59 -17.07
N TYR A 303 -0.28 10.51 -16.71
CA TYR A 303 0.38 9.31 -16.18
C TYR A 303 1.01 8.45 -17.27
N ASP A 304 2.34 8.26 -17.24
CA ASP A 304 3.07 7.41 -18.20
C ASP A 304 3.69 6.13 -17.59
N GLY A 305 3.32 5.77 -16.35
CA GLY A 305 3.65 4.48 -15.75
C GLY A 305 2.75 3.34 -16.23
N VAL A 306 2.85 2.17 -15.59
CA VAL A 306 2.05 0.99 -15.93
C VAL A 306 0.62 1.15 -15.42
N ILE A 307 -0.37 0.90 -16.27
CA ILE A 307 -1.76 0.70 -15.86
C ILE A 307 -2.01 -0.79 -15.78
N THR A 308 -2.28 -1.33 -14.59
CA THR A 308 -2.68 -2.71 -14.38
C THR A 308 -4.18 -2.80 -14.13
N THR A 309 -4.83 -3.85 -14.60
CA THR A 309 -6.22 -4.11 -14.19
C THR A 309 -6.27 -4.56 -12.74
N ASP A 310 -7.40 -4.41 -12.08
CA ASP A 310 -7.76 -5.26 -10.94
C ASP A 310 -7.95 -6.70 -11.44
N SER A 311 -8.15 -7.64 -10.53
CA SER A 311 -8.32 -9.06 -10.87
C SER A 311 -9.42 -9.27 -11.90
N LEU A 312 -9.06 -9.81 -13.06
CA LEU A 312 -10.03 -10.14 -14.11
C LEU A 312 -10.94 -11.34 -13.74
N ARG A 313 -10.72 -11.98 -12.58
CA ARG A 313 -11.62 -13.01 -12.01
C ARG A 313 -12.86 -12.43 -11.35
N MET A 314 -12.88 -11.11 -11.04
CA MET A 314 -13.98 -10.49 -10.33
C MET A 314 -15.25 -10.39 -11.20
N GLU A 315 -16.41 -10.62 -10.60
CA GLU A 315 -17.71 -10.58 -11.29
C GLU A 315 -17.98 -9.21 -11.93
N GLY A 316 -17.59 -8.12 -11.28
CA GLY A 316 -17.82 -6.76 -11.75
C GLY A 316 -17.31 -6.45 -13.16
N VAL A 317 -16.34 -7.23 -13.69
CA VAL A 317 -15.82 -7.05 -15.05
C VAL A 317 -16.30 -8.13 -16.02
N ARG A 318 -16.70 -9.31 -15.51
CA ARG A 318 -17.01 -10.50 -16.33
C ARG A 318 -18.48 -10.58 -16.77
N THR A 319 -19.40 -9.98 -16.03
CA THR A 319 -20.85 -10.14 -16.24
C THR A 319 -21.33 -9.74 -17.63
N LYS A 320 -20.66 -8.76 -18.25
CA LYS A 320 -21.08 -8.20 -19.54
C LYS A 320 -20.39 -8.86 -20.74
N TYR A 321 -19.17 -9.38 -20.56
CA TYR A 321 -18.32 -9.88 -21.65
C TYR A 321 -17.64 -11.17 -21.24
N GLY A 322 -17.35 -12.08 -22.20
CA GLY A 322 -16.52 -13.26 -21.95
C GLY A 322 -15.05 -12.91 -21.69
N ASP A 323 -14.32 -13.82 -21.03
CA ASP A 323 -12.98 -13.60 -20.51
C ASP A 323 -11.96 -13.13 -21.55
N GLY A 324 -11.98 -13.73 -22.76
CA GLY A 324 -11.14 -13.28 -23.87
C GLY A 324 -11.46 -11.87 -24.35
N ALA A 325 -12.75 -11.51 -24.40
CA ALA A 325 -13.18 -10.17 -24.80
C ALA A 325 -12.83 -9.11 -23.76
N VAL A 326 -12.91 -9.44 -22.46
CA VAL A 326 -12.49 -8.58 -21.36
C VAL A 326 -11.01 -8.21 -21.49
N ALA A 327 -10.13 -9.20 -21.72
CA ALA A 327 -8.70 -8.98 -21.90
C ALA A 327 -8.41 -8.03 -23.07
N VAL A 328 -9.04 -8.25 -24.24
CA VAL A 328 -8.87 -7.38 -25.41
C VAL A 328 -9.36 -5.96 -25.14
N ARG A 329 -10.54 -5.80 -24.53
CA ARG A 329 -11.13 -4.49 -24.22
C ARG A 329 -10.30 -3.71 -23.22
N ALA A 330 -9.76 -4.36 -22.18
CA ALA A 330 -8.88 -3.72 -21.22
C ALA A 330 -7.63 -3.13 -21.89
N VAL A 331 -6.99 -3.88 -22.79
CA VAL A 331 -5.84 -3.36 -23.56
C VAL A 331 -6.26 -2.21 -24.47
N GLN A 332 -7.40 -2.31 -25.15
CA GLN A 332 -7.92 -1.23 -26.00
C GLN A 332 -8.28 0.04 -25.19
N ALA A 333 -8.76 -0.13 -23.96
CA ALA A 333 -9.06 0.98 -23.07
C ALA A 333 -7.79 1.70 -22.57
N GLY A 334 -6.65 1.03 -22.48
CA GLY A 334 -5.41 1.64 -22.04
C GLY A 334 -4.61 0.85 -21.01
N ALA A 335 -5.11 -0.30 -20.53
CA ALA A 335 -4.39 -1.16 -19.59
C ALA A 335 -3.13 -1.76 -20.24
N ASP A 336 -2.03 -1.79 -19.50
CA ASP A 336 -0.74 -2.36 -19.92
C ASP A 336 -0.53 -3.76 -19.35
N GLN A 337 -1.06 -4.03 -18.14
CA GLN A 337 -1.03 -5.35 -17.51
C GLN A 337 -2.43 -5.88 -17.25
N LEU A 338 -2.59 -7.18 -17.45
CA LEU A 338 -3.81 -7.96 -17.27
C LEU A 338 -3.60 -8.90 -16.08
N LEU A 339 -4.15 -8.51 -14.92
CA LEU A 339 -3.97 -9.23 -13.67
C LEU A 339 -5.00 -10.37 -13.55
N MET A 340 -4.51 -11.57 -13.22
CA MET A 340 -5.33 -12.74 -12.88
C MET A 340 -6.43 -13.05 -13.91
N PRO A 341 -6.12 -13.23 -15.22
CA PRO A 341 -7.13 -13.70 -16.16
C PRO A 341 -7.71 -15.05 -15.68
N PRO A 342 -9.04 -15.24 -15.71
CA PRO A 342 -9.66 -16.50 -15.29
C PRO A 342 -9.18 -17.71 -16.08
N ASP A 343 -9.07 -17.53 -17.39
CA ASP A 343 -8.50 -18.48 -18.34
C ASP A 343 -7.36 -17.81 -19.12
N LEU A 344 -6.12 -18.07 -18.69
CA LEU A 344 -4.94 -17.49 -19.34
C LEU A 344 -4.80 -17.92 -20.82
N PRO A 345 -4.97 -19.20 -21.19
CA PRO A 345 -4.99 -19.61 -22.60
C PRO A 345 -5.94 -18.80 -23.46
N GLU A 346 -7.21 -18.70 -23.06
CA GLU A 346 -8.24 -17.94 -23.80
C GLU A 346 -7.89 -16.45 -23.92
N ALA A 347 -7.54 -15.81 -22.80
CA ALA A 347 -7.20 -14.40 -22.78
C ALA A 347 -5.96 -14.08 -23.62
N TYR A 348 -4.92 -14.93 -23.55
CA TYR A 348 -3.70 -14.78 -24.34
C TYR A 348 -3.98 -14.89 -25.85
N GLU A 349 -4.69 -15.95 -26.28
CA GLU A 349 -5.05 -16.16 -27.69
C GLU A 349 -5.96 -15.04 -28.22
N ALA A 350 -6.89 -14.53 -27.40
CA ALA A 350 -7.76 -13.43 -27.78
C ALA A 350 -6.96 -12.14 -28.03
N VAL A 351 -6.02 -11.79 -27.14
CA VAL A 351 -5.16 -10.62 -27.31
C VAL A 351 -4.23 -10.78 -28.51
N LEU A 352 -3.62 -11.97 -28.70
CA LEU A 352 -2.76 -12.28 -29.84
C LEU A 352 -3.49 -12.06 -31.16
N LYS A 353 -4.67 -12.67 -31.33
CA LYS A 353 -5.54 -12.51 -32.51
C LYS A 353 -5.99 -11.06 -32.71
N ALA A 354 -6.26 -10.33 -31.63
CA ALA A 354 -6.63 -8.91 -31.71
C ALA A 354 -5.48 -8.04 -32.25
N VAL A 355 -4.23 -8.37 -31.94
CA VAL A 355 -3.05 -7.68 -32.49
C VAL A 355 -2.83 -8.11 -33.96
N GLU A 356 -2.94 -9.38 -34.29
CA GLU A 356 -2.78 -9.89 -35.65
C GLU A 356 -3.81 -9.29 -36.61
N SER A 357 -5.06 -9.13 -36.16
CA SER A 357 -6.15 -8.52 -36.95
C SER A 357 -6.15 -6.99 -36.96
N GLY A 358 -5.23 -6.34 -36.22
CA GLY A 358 -5.16 -4.88 -36.11
C GLY A 358 -6.20 -4.25 -35.17
N LYS A 359 -7.04 -5.03 -34.47
CA LYS A 359 -7.96 -4.51 -33.43
C LYS A 359 -7.20 -3.88 -32.25
N ILE A 360 -6.02 -4.40 -31.92
CA ILE A 360 -5.02 -3.75 -31.07
C ILE A 360 -3.84 -3.43 -31.99
N THR A 361 -3.46 -2.18 -32.10
CA THR A 361 -2.32 -1.81 -32.97
C THR A 361 -1.01 -2.29 -32.37
N ARG A 362 -0.02 -2.62 -33.23
CA ARG A 362 1.33 -2.97 -32.77
C ARG A 362 1.95 -1.85 -31.95
N GLN A 363 1.71 -0.59 -32.32
CA GLN A 363 2.17 0.57 -31.56
C GLN A 363 1.60 0.59 -30.14
N ARG A 364 0.30 0.25 -29.96
CA ARG A 364 -0.32 0.17 -28.64
C ARG A 364 0.31 -0.94 -27.78
N LEU A 365 0.56 -2.11 -28.38
CA LEU A 365 1.24 -3.22 -27.72
C LEU A 365 2.67 -2.84 -27.33
N ASP A 366 3.44 -2.26 -28.24
CA ASP A 366 4.84 -1.84 -28.01
C ASP A 366 4.93 -0.76 -26.91
N ALA A 367 3.98 0.15 -26.83
CA ALA A 367 3.88 1.13 -25.76
C ALA A 367 3.66 0.48 -24.39
N SER A 368 2.79 -0.53 -24.29
CA SER A 368 2.59 -1.30 -23.07
C SER A 368 3.86 -2.03 -22.63
N VAL A 369 4.46 -2.78 -23.54
CA VAL A 369 5.69 -3.53 -23.26
C VAL A 369 6.81 -2.59 -22.82
N THR A 370 6.94 -1.44 -23.48
CA THR A 370 7.93 -0.42 -23.10
C THR A 370 7.74 0.05 -21.65
N ARG A 371 6.51 0.35 -21.22
CA ARG A 371 6.22 0.75 -19.83
C ARG A 371 6.53 -0.35 -18.84
N ILE A 372 6.15 -1.59 -19.14
CA ILE A 372 6.44 -2.76 -18.30
C ILE A 372 7.96 -2.95 -18.15
N LEU A 373 8.72 -2.87 -19.24
CA LEU A 373 10.18 -3.01 -19.18
C LEU A 373 10.84 -1.83 -18.42
N ARG A 374 10.32 -0.60 -18.57
CA ARG A 374 10.78 0.56 -17.79
C ARG A 374 10.53 0.38 -16.29
N LEU A 375 9.37 -0.15 -15.89
CA LEU A 375 9.10 -0.50 -14.49
C LEU A 375 10.15 -1.50 -13.99
N LYS A 376 10.37 -2.59 -14.73
CA LYS A 376 11.36 -3.62 -14.39
C LYS A 376 12.78 -3.04 -14.26
N GLN A 377 13.17 -2.16 -15.19
CA GLN A 377 14.47 -1.49 -15.15
C GLN A 377 14.59 -0.56 -13.92
N ARG A 378 13.59 0.28 -13.66
CA ARG A 378 13.58 1.16 -12.47
C ARG A 378 13.68 0.41 -11.16
N ARG A 379 13.16 -0.82 -11.09
CA ARG A 379 13.24 -1.68 -9.89
C ARG A 379 14.50 -2.58 -9.91
N GLY A 380 15.44 -2.36 -10.82
CA GLY A 380 16.73 -3.06 -10.89
C GLY A 380 16.62 -4.54 -11.26
N LEU A 381 15.49 -4.99 -11.85
CA LEU A 381 15.27 -6.42 -12.11
C LEU A 381 16.17 -6.96 -13.23
N PHE A 382 16.62 -6.12 -14.15
CA PHE A 382 17.61 -6.53 -15.18
C PHE A 382 19.01 -6.70 -14.62
N ASP A 383 19.32 -6.02 -13.51
CA ASP A 383 20.63 -6.07 -12.87
C ASP A 383 20.67 -7.20 -11.82
N GLN A 384 19.62 -7.29 -10.99
CA GLN A 384 19.51 -8.28 -9.91
C GLN A 384 18.06 -8.66 -9.62
N ALA A 385 17.55 -9.66 -10.32
CA ALA A 385 16.22 -10.22 -10.06
C ALA A 385 16.19 -11.25 -8.92
N SER A 386 17.33 -11.88 -8.61
CA SER A 386 17.44 -12.91 -7.56
C SER A 386 17.81 -12.33 -6.21
N VAL A 387 17.44 -13.04 -5.13
CA VAL A 387 17.75 -12.71 -3.75
C VAL A 387 18.53 -13.85 -3.09
N ASP A 388 19.15 -13.60 -1.92
CA ASP A 388 19.85 -14.61 -1.15
C ASP A 388 18.88 -15.29 -0.17
N PRO A 389 18.47 -16.56 -0.39
CA PRO A 389 17.54 -17.25 0.51
C PRO A 389 18.04 -17.33 1.96
N ALA A 390 19.35 -17.47 2.19
CA ALA A 390 19.90 -17.59 3.54
C ALA A 390 19.77 -16.29 4.36
N LYS A 391 19.56 -15.15 3.70
CA LYS A 391 19.36 -13.85 4.36
C LYS A 391 17.90 -13.51 4.62
N ALA A 392 16.95 -14.19 3.98
CA ALA A 392 15.54 -13.86 4.06
C ALA A 392 15.04 -13.81 5.52
N GLY A 393 15.29 -14.88 6.30
CA GLY A 393 14.86 -14.95 7.69
C GLY A 393 15.48 -13.89 8.62
N SER A 394 16.65 -13.35 8.28
CA SER A 394 17.31 -12.31 9.11
C SER A 394 16.73 -10.91 8.91
N VAL A 395 16.05 -10.67 7.79
CA VAL A 395 15.40 -9.39 7.48
C VAL A 395 13.99 -9.35 8.07
N ILE A 396 13.26 -10.46 7.94
CA ILE A 396 11.86 -10.59 8.30
C ILE A 396 11.69 -10.61 9.81
N GLY A 397 10.71 -9.83 10.32
CA GLY A 397 10.40 -9.80 11.74
C GLY A 397 11.54 -9.29 12.64
N SER A 398 12.45 -8.52 12.08
CA SER A 398 13.57 -7.97 12.88
C SER A 398 13.04 -7.10 14.03
N ALA A 399 13.80 -7.03 15.14
CA ALA A 399 13.44 -6.22 16.30
C ALA A 399 13.13 -4.75 15.93
N GLN A 400 13.83 -4.21 14.94
CA GLN A 400 13.60 -2.87 14.40
C GLN A 400 12.26 -2.76 13.67
N HIS A 401 11.89 -3.75 12.85
CA HIS A 401 10.64 -3.79 12.11
C HIS A 401 9.45 -3.90 13.07
N GLU A 402 9.54 -4.79 14.04
CA GLU A 402 8.55 -4.95 15.11
C GLU A 402 8.40 -3.66 15.96
N ALA A 403 9.51 -2.98 16.26
CA ALA A 403 9.47 -1.68 16.96
C ALA A 403 8.74 -0.61 16.14
N THR A 404 8.95 -0.61 14.81
CA THR A 404 8.24 0.31 13.90
C THR A 404 6.74 0.03 13.90
N ALA A 405 6.33 -1.25 13.85
CA ALA A 405 4.92 -1.63 13.89
C ALA A 405 4.25 -1.20 15.21
N ARG A 406 4.92 -1.43 16.35
CA ARG A 406 4.45 -0.97 17.66
C ARG A 406 4.31 0.55 17.73
N GLN A 407 5.30 1.30 17.22
CA GLN A 407 5.24 2.77 17.20
C GLN A 407 4.07 3.30 16.38
N VAL A 408 3.82 2.72 15.20
CA VAL A 408 2.65 3.07 14.36
C VAL A 408 1.36 2.80 15.12
N ALA A 409 1.24 1.62 15.71
CA ALA A 409 0.05 1.21 16.45
C ALA A 409 -0.23 2.13 17.66
N GLU A 410 0.79 2.50 18.43
CA GLU A 410 0.65 3.45 19.55
C GLU A 410 0.18 4.82 19.09
N LYS A 411 0.80 5.37 18.05
CA LYS A 411 0.46 6.69 17.50
C LYS A 411 -0.93 6.75 16.88
N ALA A 412 -1.46 5.62 16.44
CA ALA A 412 -2.78 5.53 15.82
C ALA A 412 -3.92 5.60 16.84
N VAL A 413 -3.71 5.13 18.09
CA VAL A 413 -4.79 5.08 19.09
C VAL A 413 -5.40 6.46 19.28
N THR A 414 -6.70 6.56 19.00
CA THR A 414 -7.46 7.81 19.05
C THR A 414 -8.43 7.78 20.21
N LEU A 415 -8.24 8.68 21.18
CA LEU A 415 -9.24 8.94 22.24
C LEU A 415 -10.30 9.88 21.68
N VAL A 416 -11.54 9.39 21.54
CA VAL A 416 -12.63 10.14 20.92
C VAL A 416 -13.48 10.88 21.96
N ALA A 417 -13.72 10.24 23.11
CA ALA A 417 -14.39 10.87 24.24
C ALA A 417 -13.91 10.30 25.57
N ASP A 418 -13.90 11.14 26.62
CA ASP A 418 -13.67 10.74 28.01
C ASP A 418 -14.55 11.61 28.93
N LYS A 419 -15.78 11.15 29.16
CA LYS A 419 -16.84 11.88 29.90
C LYS A 419 -16.72 11.62 31.39
N GLY A 420 -15.80 12.20 32.06
CA GLY A 420 -15.65 12.04 33.49
C GLY A 420 -14.26 11.65 33.93
N GLY A 421 -13.30 11.71 33.01
CA GLY A 421 -11.88 11.49 33.31
C GLY A 421 -11.62 10.06 33.79
N VAL A 422 -12.28 9.05 33.15
CA VAL A 422 -12.10 7.65 33.53
C VAL A 422 -10.73 7.13 33.14
N LEU A 423 -10.07 7.75 32.17
CA LEU A 423 -8.73 7.42 31.72
C LEU A 423 -7.67 8.37 32.33
N PRO A 424 -6.43 7.91 32.56
CA PRO A 424 -5.94 6.54 32.36
C PRO A 424 -6.41 5.55 33.41
N LEU A 425 -6.25 4.23 33.12
CA LEU A 425 -6.69 3.12 33.99
C LEU A 425 -5.68 2.78 35.10
N LYS A 426 -4.58 3.52 35.21
CA LYS A 426 -3.55 3.29 36.24
C LYS A 426 -4.17 3.32 37.65
N GLY A 427 -3.85 2.32 38.46
CA GLY A 427 -4.37 2.18 39.83
C GLY A 427 -5.76 1.56 39.95
N LYS A 428 -6.48 1.38 38.83
CA LYS A 428 -7.82 0.77 38.80
C LYS A 428 -7.75 -0.73 38.55
N THR A 429 -8.80 -1.44 38.96
CA THR A 429 -9.03 -2.85 38.59
C THR A 429 -9.95 -2.87 37.38
N VAL A 430 -9.59 -3.59 36.33
CA VAL A 430 -10.22 -3.51 35.01
C VAL A 430 -10.76 -4.87 34.60
N ALA A 431 -12.00 -4.92 34.16
CA ALA A 431 -12.53 -6.05 33.39
C ALA A 431 -12.40 -5.77 31.90
N VAL A 432 -12.09 -6.79 31.11
CA VAL A 432 -12.08 -6.69 29.64
C VAL A 432 -13.08 -7.69 29.09
N THR A 433 -13.91 -7.28 28.14
CA THR A 433 -14.91 -8.13 27.48
C THR A 433 -15.04 -7.79 26.00
N GLY A 434 -15.51 -8.74 25.19
CA GLY A 434 -15.67 -8.59 23.74
C GLY A 434 -14.57 -9.31 22.94
N PRO A 435 -14.46 -9.04 21.64
CA PRO A 435 -13.42 -9.62 20.79
C PRO A 435 -12.01 -9.34 21.31
N LYS A 436 -11.12 -10.33 21.30
CA LYS A 436 -9.72 -10.20 21.79
C LYS A 436 -9.57 -9.76 23.26
N ALA A 437 -10.60 -9.95 24.09
CA ALA A 437 -10.62 -9.51 25.49
C ALA A 437 -9.43 -10.05 26.29
N GLU A 438 -9.13 -11.36 26.18
CA GLU A 438 -8.00 -11.98 26.89
C GLU A 438 -6.66 -11.38 26.47
N ALA A 439 -6.41 -11.25 25.16
CA ALA A 439 -5.17 -10.66 24.64
C ALA A 439 -4.99 -9.20 25.08
N LEU A 440 -6.07 -8.41 25.13
CA LEU A 440 -6.00 -7.04 25.67
C LEU A 440 -5.79 -7.04 27.19
N ALA A 441 -6.41 -7.96 27.92
CA ALA A 441 -6.20 -8.09 29.36
C ALA A 441 -4.76 -8.47 29.69
N ASP A 442 -4.13 -9.37 28.91
CA ASP A 442 -2.71 -9.71 29.03
C ASP A 442 -1.82 -8.49 28.75
N ALA A 443 -2.12 -7.75 27.69
CA ALA A 443 -1.40 -6.53 27.37
C ALA A 443 -1.52 -5.46 28.47
N LEU A 444 -2.70 -5.32 29.10
CA LEU A 444 -2.92 -4.41 30.23
C LEU A 444 -2.15 -4.87 31.48
N ARG A 445 -2.14 -6.18 31.80
CA ARG A 445 -1.33 -6.73 32.89
C ARG A 445 0.17 -6.47 32.70
N ALA A 446 0.66 -6.58 31.47
CA ALA A 446 2.04 -6.22 31.13
C ALA A 446 2.36 -4.73 31.35
N GLN A 447 1.33 -3.85 31.40
CA GLN A 447 1.45 -2.44 31.78
C GLN A 447 1.20 -2.16 33.29
N GLY A 448 1.06 -3.21 34.11
CA GLY A 448 0.82 -3.09 35.55
C GLY A 448 -0.64 -2.78 35.93
N VAL A 449 -1.58 -2.92 35.00
CA VAL A 449 -3.03 -2.78 35.28
C VAL A 449 -3.58 -4.07 35.86
N ARG A 450 -4.28 -4.00 36.99
CA ARG A 450 -4.94 -5.17 37.59
C ARG A 450 -6.18 -5.53 36.78
N THR A 451 -6.38 -6.82 36.53
CA THR A 451 -7.56 -7.33 35.82
C THR A 451 -8.42 -8.18 36.74
N ALA A 452 -9.75 -8.10 36.58
CA ALA A 452 -10.73 -8.86 37.36
C ALA A 452 -11.94 -9.23 36.47
N SER A 453 -12.88 -10.02 37.05
CA SER A 453 -14.16 -10.29 36.39
C SER A 453 -15.07 -9.05 36.35
N PRO A 454 -15.99 -8.92 35.40
CA PRO A 454 -16.81 -7.71 35.22
C PRO A 454 -17.52 -7.22 36.50
N GLY A 455 -18.01 -8.10 37.35
CA GLY A 455 -18.76 -7.74 38.58
C GLY A 455 -17.88 -7.21 39.72
N SER A 456 -16.55 -7.26 39.63
CA SER A 456 -15.59 -6.83 40.66
C SER A 456 -14.57 -5.80 40.17
N ALA A 457 -14.79 -5.22 39.01
CA ALA A 457 -13.90 -4.22 38.40
C ALA A 457 -14.37 -2.79 38.66
N ASP A 458 -13.42 -1.88 38.80
CA ASP A 458 -13.69 -0.42 38.86
C ASP A 458 -14.12 0.13 37.51
N VAL A 459 -13.65 -0.48 36.41
CA VAL A 459 -13.93 -0.07 35.02
C VAL A 459 -14.04 -1.32 34.15
N THR A 460 -14.98 -1.33 33.21
CA THR A 460 -15.07 -2.36 32.19
C THR A 460 -14.64 -1.82 30.83
N VAL A 461 -13.64 -2.44 30.18
CA VAL A 461 -13.27 -2.19 28.80
C VAL A 461 -14.04 -3.16 27.90
N LEU A 462 -14.92 -2.63 27.07
CA LEU A 462 -15.63 -3.34 26.02
C LEU A 462 -14.90 -3.15 24.70
N THR A 463 -14.31 -4.21 24.19
CA THR A 463 -13.79 -4.21 22.83
C THR A 463 -14.89 -4.50 21.82
N THR A 464 -14.83 -3.84 20.65
CA THR A 464 -15.72 -4.10 19.51
C THR A 464 -14.89 -4.32 18.24
N ASP A 465 -15.46 -5.07 17.28
CA ASP A 465 -14.84 -5.33 15.99
C ASP A 465 -15.99 -5.48 14.98
N ASP A 466 -16.28 -4.41 14.25
CA ASP A 466 -17.42 -4.26 13.33
C ASP A 466 -18.80 -4.63 13.93
N ALA A 467 -19.00 -4.23 15.19
CA ALA A 467 -20.21 -4.56 15.94
C ALA A 467 -21.42 -3.67 15.61
N GLY A 468 -21.18 -2.49 15.04
CA GLY A 468 -22.21 -1.55 14.62
C GLY A 468 -23.21 -1.24 15.74
N ALA A 469 -24.52 -1.32 15.42
CA ALA A 469 -25.62 -1.04 16.35
C ALA A 469 -25.64 -1.94 17.60
N ALA A 470 -25.05 -3.13 17.56
CA ALA A 470 -24.97 -4.03 18.72
C ALA A 470 -24.12 -3.45 19.86
N THR A 471 -23.23 -2.51 19.59
CA THR A 471 -22.40 -1.83 20.59
C THR A 471 -23.25 -1.19 21.69
N ALA A 472 -24.32 -0.48 21.34
CA ALA A 472 -25.22 0.17 22.31
C ALA A 472 -25.89 -0.83 23.26
N ALA A 473 -26.32 -1.99 22.75
CA ALA A 473 -26.93 -3.03 23.59
C ALA A 473 -25.90 -3.65 24.54
N ARG A 474 -24.68 -3.90 24.08
CA ARG A 474 -23.58 -4.42 24.91
C ARG A 474 -23.20 -3.45 26.04
N VAL A 475 -23.07 -2.14 25.73
CA VAL A 475 -22.79 -1.10 26.75
C VAL A 475 -23.86 -1.10 27.84
N ARG A 476 -25.16 -1.15 27.46
CA ARG A 476 -26.26 -1.19 28.44
C ARG A 476 -26.27 -2.45 29.31
N ALA A 477 -25.90 -3.59 28.71
CA ALA A 477 -25.87 -4.87 29.43
C ALA A 477 -24.77 -4.94 30.50
N LEU A 478 -23.72 -4.12 30.40
CA LEU A 478 -22.58 -4.08 31.32
C LEU A 478 -22.83 -3.16 32.54
N GLY A 479 -24.05 -2.74 32.83
CA GLY A 479 -24.40 -1.77 33.89
C GLY A 479 -23.61 -1.97 35.19
N GLY A 480 -23.45 -0.89 35.97
CA GLY A 480 -22.73 -0.83 37.25
C GLY A 480 -21.42 -0.05 37.15
N ALA A 481 -20.33 -0.63 36.66
CA ALA A 481 -19.04 0.08 36.48
C ALA A 481 -19.04 0.94 35.21
N PRO A 482 -18.28 2.05 35.16
CA PRO A 482 -18.06 2.82 33.95
C PRO A 482 -17.52 1.95 32.80
N VAL A 483 -18.12 2.09 31.61
CA VAL A 483 -17.71 1.33 30.43
C VAL A 483 -16.84 2.17 29.52
N VAL A 484 -15.67 1.67 29.17
CA VAL A 484 -14.77 2.22 28.12
C VAL A 484 -14.95 1.37 26.87
N VAL A 485 -15.39 1.95 25.77
CA VAL A 485 -15.51 1.24 24.47
C VAL A 485 -14.24 1.44 23.65
N ALA A 486 -13.63 0.36 23.23
CA ALA A 486 -12.46 0.33 22.34
C ALA A 486 -12.80 -0.38 21.03
N ALA A 487 -12.97 0.38 19.95
CA ALA A 487 -13.18 -0.15 18.60
C ALA A 487 -11.85 -0.66 18.03
N LEU A 488 -11.77 -1.98 17.81
CA LEU A 488 -10.56 -2.65 17.30
C LEU A 488 -10.51 -2.68 15.76
N GLY A 489 -11.66 -2.74 15.09
CA GLY A 489 -11.80 -2.69 13.64
C GLY A 489 -12.22 -1.30 13.17
N SER A 490 -13.41 -1.22 12.62
CA SER A 490 -14.01 0.02 12.15
C SER A 490 -14.29 1.01 13.31
N PRO A 491 -13.89 2.29 13.18
CA PRO A 491 -14.22 3.31 14.18
C PRO A 491 -15.71 3.66 14.23
N TYR A 492 -16.51 3.27 13.23
CA TYR A 492 -17.96 3.51 13.17
C TYR A 492 -18.74 2.79 14.27
N ASP A 493 -18.17 1.77 14.91
CA ASP A 493 -18.74 1.17 16.13
C ASP A 493 -18.99 2.22 17.23
N LEU A 494 -18.19 3.29 17.25
CA LEU A 494 -18.30 4.36 18.23
C LEU A 494 -19.55 5.23 18.06
N ASP A 495 -20.17 5.27 16.88
CA ASP A 495 -21.45 5.96 16.64
C ASP A 495 -22.58 5.40 17.48
N SER A 496 -22.47 4.10 17.79
CA SER A 496 -23.42 3.37 18.65
C SER A 496 -22.96 3.19 20.10
N ALA A 497 -21.84 3.77 20.54
CA ALA A 497 -21.29 3.63 21.90
C ALA A 497 -21.98 4.55 22.93
N ARG A 498 -23.30 4.77 22.80
CA ARG A 498 -24.07 5.62 23.70
C ARG A 498 -24.03 5.06 25.14
N GLY A 499 -23.77 5.92 26.12
CA GLY A 499 -23.65 5.55 27.53
C GLY A 499 -22.24 5.14 27.95
N ALA A 500 -21.29 5.01 27.04
CA ALA A 500 -19.90 4.78 27.39
C ALA A 500 -19.28 6.01 28.13
N ALA A 501 -18.48 5.72 29.16
CA ALA A 501 -17.74 6.73 29.91
C ALA A 501 -16.55 7.28 29.09
N ALA A 502 -15.88 6.42 28.31
CA ALA A 502 -14.87 6.82 27.34
C ALA A 502 -14.95 5.96 26.07
N THR A 503 -14.48 6.51 24.93
CA THR A 503 -14.46 5.82 23.64
C THR A 503 -13.12 6.02 22.96
N LEU A 504 -12.54 4.93 22.44
CA LEU A 504 -11.27 4.91 21.71
C LEU A 504 -11.40 4.10 20.42
N ALA A 505 -10.60 4.46 19.41
CA ALA A 505 -10.41 3.67 18.19
C ALA A 505 -8.96 3.21 18.09
N ALA A 506 -8.77 1.91 17.80
CA ALA A 506 -7.45 1.28 17.56
C ALA A 506 -7.26 0.82 16.12
N TYR A 507 -8.34 0.75 15.32
CA TYR A 507 -8.40 0.44 13.87
C TYR A 507 -7.86 -0.94 13.48
N SER A 508 -7.44 -1.77 14.41
CA SER A 508 -6.96 -3.12 14.17
C SER A 508 -6.98 -3.93 15.46
N SER A 509 -7.29 -5.23 15.33
CA SER A 509 -7.25 -6.22 16.41
C SER A 509 -5.92 -7.01 16.48
N GLY A 510 -4.90 -6.59 15.73
CA GLY A 510 -3.57 -7.20 15.71
C GLY A 510 -2.78 -6.96 17.00
N THR A 511 -1.76 -7.80 17.25
CA THR A 511 -0.97 -7.77 18.50
C THR A 511 -0.35 -6.40 18.78
N ALA A 512 0.25 -5.75 17.79
CA ALA A 512 0.84 -4.42 17.96
C ALA A 512 -0.22 -3.38 18.36
N SER A 513 -1.43 -3.45 17.78
CA SER A 513 -2.54 -2.55 18.09
C SER A 513 -3.08 -2.76 19.50
N LEU A 514 -3.23 -4.01 19.94
CA LEU A 514 -3.64 -4.32 21.32
C LEU A 514 -2.60 -3.85 22.35
N GLN A 515 -1.32 -4.01 22.06
CA GLN A 515 -0.23 -3.51 22.91
C GLN A 515 -0.23 -1.98 22.96
N GLY A 516 -0.39 -1.30 21.81
CA GLY A 516 -0.48 0.17 21.74
C GLY A 516 -1.70 0.69 22.51
N LEU A 517 -2.86 0.07 22.33
CA LEU A 517 -4.10 0.38 23.06
C LEU A 517 -3.91 0.20 24.57
N ALA A 518 -3.31 -0.90 25.01
CA ALA A 518 -3.05 -1.16 26.43
C ALA A 518 -2.13 -0.10 27.05
N ARG A 519 -1.09 0.34 26.36
CA ARG A 519 -0.18 1.41 26.81
C ARG A 519 -0.90 2.74 26.94
N VAL A 520 -1.77 3.07 25.99
CA VAL A 520 -2.62 4.26 26.07
C VAL A 520 -3.60 4.13 27.24
N LEU A 521 -4.37 3.05 27.33
CA LEU A 521 -5.33 2.83 28.42
C LEU A 521 -4.68 2.89 29.81
N ALA A 522 -3.48 2.32 29.96
CA ALA A 522 -2.70 2.35 31.21
C ALA A 522 -2.10 3.74 31.52
N GLY A 523 -2.06 4.66 30.57
CA GLY A 523 -1.42 5.97 30.73
C GLY A 523 0.11 5.95 30.61
N THR A 524 0.69 4.85 30.10
CA THR A 524 2.13 4.76 29.80
C THR A 524 2.51 5.63 28.61
N VAL A 525 1.58 5.80 27.67
CA VAL A 525 1.69 6.66 26.49
C VAL A 525 0.43 7.51 26.37
N LYS A 526 0.56 8.78 26.01
CA LYS A 526 -0.60 9.64 25.74
C LYS A 526 -1.21 9.31 24.36
N PRO A 527 -2.55 9.32 24.21
CA PRO A 527 -3.19 9.18 22.90
C PRO A 527 -2.85 10.38 22.01
N THR A 528 -2.42 10.10 20.80
CA THR A 528 -2.05 11.13 19.80
C THR A 528 -2.82 10.99 18.49
N GLY A 529 -3.52 9.89 18.29
CA GLY A 529 -4.29 9.61 17.09
C GLY A 529 -5.38 10.64 16.84
N LYS A 530 -5.71 10.83 15.57
CA LYS A 530 -6.73 11.75 15.06
C LYS A 530 -7.67 11.01 14.14
N LEU A 531 -8.97 11.05 14.36
CA LEU A 531 -9.96 10.38 13.53
C LEU A 531 -9.67 10.60 12.03
N PRO A 532 -9.49 9.54 11.26
CA PRO A 532 -9.28 9.64 9.81
C PRO A 532 -10.60 9.73 9.04
N VAL A 533 -11.70 9.36 9.69
CA VAL A 533 -13.09 9.43 9.22
C VAL A 533 -13.97 10.01 10.32
N PRO A 534 -15.14 10.58 10.03
CA PRO A 534 -16.11 10.95 11.07
C PRO A 534 -16.56 9.71 11.84
N ALA A 535 -16.51 9.73 13.16
CA ALA A 535 -16.97 8.62 14.02
C ALA A 535 -17.25 9.09 15.45
N GLY A 536 -18.14 8.41 16.18
CA GLY A 536 -18.50 8.75 17.56
C GLY A 536 -19.12 10.13 17.69
N GLY A 537 -19.77 10.65 16.65
CA GLY A 537 -20.33 12.00 16.58
C GLY A 537 -19.28 13.09 16.42
N GLN A 538 -18.03 12.76 16.09
CA GLN A 538 -16.92 13.70 15.91
C GLN A 538 -16.47 13.75 14.45
N GLN A 539 -15.86 14.86 14.05
CA GLN A 539 -15.37 15.10 12.69
C GLN A 539 -13.96 14.55 12.49
N VAL A 540 -13.56 14.43 11.23
CA VAL A 540 -12.16 14.12 10.84
C VAL A 540 -11.18 15.05 11.54
N GLY A 541 -10.09 14.51 12.04
CA GLY A 541 -9.07 15.27 12.77
C GLY A 541 -9.30 15.40 14.26
N HIS A 542 -10.48 15.00 14.77
CA HIS A 542 -10.73 14.97 16.21
C HIS A 542 -9.90 13.88 16.90
N GLY A 543 -9.44 14.20 18.11
CA GLY A 543 -8.75 13.27 19.00
C GLY A 543 -8.30 14.00 20.25
N LEU A 544 -8.68 13.45 21.40
CA LEU A 544 -8.35 13.99 22.72
C LEU A 544 -6.98 13.45 23.20
N THR A 545 -6.44 14.12 24.20
CA THR A 545 -5.35 13.60 25.01
C THR A 545 -5.68 13.83 26.47
N TYR A 546 -5.13 13.05 27.37
CA TYR A 546 -5.24 13.33 28.80
C TYR A 546 -3.98 14.01 29.33
N PRO A 547 -4.07 14.71 30.46
CA PRO A 547 -3.00 15.51 31.08
C PRO A 547 -1.68 14.79 31.24
#